data_81333c5a8eddad4e9a4108e2af99d447
#
_entry.id   81333c5a8eddad4e9a4108e2af99d447
#
_cell.length_a   1.000
_cell.length_b   1.000
_cell.length_c   1.000
_cell.angle_alpha   90.00
_cell.angle_beta   90.00
_cell.angle_gamma   90.00
#
_symmetry.space_group_name_H-M   'P 1'
#
loop_
_entity.id
_entity.type
_entity.pdbx_description
1 polymer ?
#
loop_
_entity_poly.entity_id
_entity_poly.type
_entity_poly.pdbx_seq_one_letter_code
_entity_poly.pdbx_strand_id
1 'polypeptide(L)'
;LTIRLIHSRKLNIKALVTFCATVDETEQIRLPVALDAEEVSVRKKTVRFLGLTVHKKDTLRIKDEYTIASNRPDIASLIWYTMDVRGLDLKPEENVVKARGELSVFVLYGAEDTEAPVQWLEYSLPFSGEVECPDCTEELIPLIEASVMHQSLEAKPDVDGEERILVSDVVLELDMKFFREEEYDLITDVYTPIRECVPEGKNEVLERLLVRNFSRCRISDRIQVKETQGKVLQLCHSQGKVKIDKTRIVENGVQADGVVMLKILYIIGNDDMPFYSMEAMIPFSHMVEARGIRQDSCYQLKAKLEQLSAAMADGNEIEIRATVGLELLAVAREPVFIIEKVEEKPLDMKKLQAMPGILVYMVKPGDELWDIAR
;
A
#
# COMPACT_ATOMS: atom_id res chain seq x y z
N LEU A 1 -23.48 -4.40 -0.03
CA LEU A 1 -24.29 -5.52 0.37
C LEU A 1 -25.70 -5.02 0.70
N THR A 2 -26.74 -5.65 0.16
CA THR A 2 -28.13 -5.34 0.51
C THR A 2 -28.78 -6.62 1.04
N ILE A 3 -29.31 -6.55 2.24
CA ILE A 3 -30.02 -7.67 2.88
C ILE A 3 -31.48 -7.29 2.99
N ARG A 4 -32.37 -8.16 2.53
CA ARG A 4 -33.82 -7.99 2.64
C ARG A 4 -34.44 -9.23 3.28
N LEU A 5 -35.06 -9.05 4.42
CA LEU A 5 -35.89 -10.07 5.06
C LEU A 5 -37.17 -10.25 4.22
N ILE A 6 -37.43 -11.47 3.75
CA ILE A 6 -38.64 -11.80 3.01
C ILE A 6 -39.72 -12.32 3.98
N HIS A 7 -39.30 -13.20 4.89
CA HIS A 7 -40.11 -13.71 6.03
C HIS A 7 -39.17 -14.34 7.07
N SER A 8 -39.68 -14.78 8.20
CA SER A 8 -38.93 -15.27 9.36
C SER A 8 -37.87 -16.38 9.09
N ARG A 9 -37.92 -17.02 7.94
CA ARG A 9 -36.99 -18.10 7.56
C ARG A 9 -36.30 -17.86 6.21
N LYS A 10 -36.44 -16.68 5.60
CA LYS A 10 -35.90 -16.42 4.26
C LYS A 10 -35.34 -14.99 4.15
N LEU A 11 -34.06 -14.93 3.83
CA LEU A 11 -33.34 -13.72 3.50
C LEU A 11 -33.00 -13.67 2.02
N ASN A 12 -33.06 -12.48 1.44
CA ASN A 12 -32.49 -12.18 0.13
C ASN A 12 -31.27 -11.31 0.34
N ILE A 13 -30.11 -11.77 -0.15
CA ILE A 13 -28.84 -11.06 -0.05
C ILE A 13 -28.38 -10.73 -1.46
N LYS A 14 -28.13 -9.45 -1.72
CA LYS A 14 -27.49 -8.97 -2.95
C LYS A 14 -26.13 -8.38 -2.60
N ALA A 15 -25.09 -8.91 -3.22
CA ALA A 15 -23.72 -8.39 -3.11
C ALA A 15 -23.25 -7.87 -4.45
N LEU A 16 -22.68 -6.67 -4.46
CA LEU A 16 -21.89 -6.14 -5.57
C LEU A 16 -20.42 -6.33 -5.16
N VAL A 17 -19.69 -7.09 -5.96
CA VAL A 17 -18.26 -7.36 -5.73
C VAL A 17 -17.48 -6.68 -6.85
N THR A 18 -16.54 -5.82 -6.49
CA THR A 18 -15.63 -5.17 -7.42
C THR A 18 -14.26 -5.84 -7.25
N PHE A 19 -13.73 -6.33 -8.36
CA PHE A 19 -12.38 -6.89 -8.42
C PHE A 19 -11.45 -5.84 -9.03
N CYS A 20 -10.29 -5.66 -8.40
CA CYS A 20 -9.17 -4.92 -8.96
C CYS A 20 -8.02 -5.93 -9.12
N ALA A 21 -7.52 -6.07 -10.33
CA ALA A 21 -6.39 -6.94 -10.62
C ALA A 21 -5.23 -6.10 -11.14
N THR A 22 -4.06 -6.33 -10.58
CA THR A 22 -2.80 -5.72 -11.04
C THR A 22 -1.86 -6.83 -11.45
N VAL A 23 -1.21 -6.65 -12.59
CA VAL A 23 -0.18 -7.57 -13.09
C VAL A 23 1.12 -6.80 -13.15
N ASP A 24 2.13 -7.32 -12.47
CA ASP A 24 3.49 -6.81 -12.53
C ASP A 24 4.35 -7.82 -13.30
N GLU A 25 5.11 -7.33 -14.26
CA GLU A 25 6.09 -8.12 -15.02
C GLU A 25 7.49 -7.67 -14.63
N THR A 26 8.35 -8.64 -14.33
CA THR A 26 9.75 -8.38 -14.01
C THR A 26 10.63 -8.85 -15.17
N GLU A 27 11.35 -7.91 -15.77
CA GLU A 27 12.29 -8.20 -16.84
C GLU A 27 13.73 -8.07 -16.36
N GLN A 28 14.61 -8.94 -16.90
CA GLN A 28 16.05 -8.82 -16.72
C GLN A 28 16.64 -8.08 -17.91
N ILE A 29 17.24 -6.94 -17.64
CA ILE A 29 17.86 -6.09 -18.67
C ILE A 29 19.37 -6.22 -18.57
N ARG A 30 20.04 -6.45 -19.72
CA ARG A 30 21.50 -6.40 -19.81
C ARG A 30 21.94 -5.00 -20.17
N LEU A 31 22.79 -4.43 -19.32
CA LEU A 31 23.24 -3.04 -19.47
C LEU A 31 24.65 -3.01 -20.09
N PRO A 32 24.87 -2.22 -21.18
CA PRO A 32 26.17 -2.06 -21.82
C PRO A 32 27.05 -1.08 -21.02
N VAL A 33 27.76 -1.57 -20.01
CA VAL A 33 28.60 -0.74 -19.11
C VAL A 33 30.07 -0.73 -19.52
N ALA A 34 30.52 -1.76 -20.27
CA ALA A 34 31.87 -1.89 -20.78
C ALA A 34 31.88 -2.46 -22.19
N LEU A 35 32.88 -2.08 -22.96
CA LEU A 35 33.19 -2.63 -24.27
C LEU A 35 34.66 -3.04 -24.26
N ASP A 36 34.91 -4.28 -24.60
CA ASP A 36 36.28 -4.82 -24.76
C ASP A 36 36.67 -4.73 -26.23
N ALA A 37 37.25 -3.59 -26.62
CA ALA A 37 37.73 -3.34 -27.97
C ALA A 37 38.90 -2.38 -27.97
N GLU A 38 39.93 -2.64 -28.78
CA GLU A 38 41.08 -1.77 -28.99
C GLU A 38 40.73 -0.60 -29.92
N GLU A 39 41.26 0.59 -29.63
CA GLU A 39 41.11 1.80 -30.47
C GLU A 39 39.66 2.27 -30.68
N VAL A 40 38.80 2.01 -29.70
CA VAL A 40 37.41 2.43 -29.72
C VAL A 40 37.13 3.46 -28.62
N SER A 41 36.52 4.57 -29.00
CA SER A 41 36.00 5.57 -28.08
C SER A 41 34.52 5.29 -27.79
N VAL A 42 34.10 5.46 -26.53
CA VAL A 42 32.72 5.23 -26.12
C VAL A 42 32.14 6.48 -25.49
N ARG A 43 30.91 6.82 -25.85
CA ARG A 43 30.12 7.83 -25.16
C ARG A 43 29.32 7.15 -24.06
N LYS A 44 29.40 7.68 -22.84
CA LYS A 44 28.66 7.15 -21.71
C LYS A 44 27.64 8.18 -21.20
N LYS A 45 26.52 7.66 -20.71
CA LYS A 45 25.49 8.44 -20.01
C LYS A 45 25.19 7.75 -18.69
N THR A 46 25.27 8.50 -17.60
CA THR A 46 24.86 8.02 -16.28
C THR A 46 23.34 7.90 -16.22
N VAL A 47 22.85 6.72 -15.85
CA VAL A 47 21.43 6.42 -15.71
C VAL A 47 21.17 5.88 -14.32
N ARG A 48 20.11 6.39 -13.69
CA ARG A 48 19.62 5.94 -12.38
C ARG A 48 18.28 5.26 -12.54
N PHE A 49 18.11 4.11 -11.90
CA PHE A 49 16.84 3.39 -11.93
C PHE A 49 16.62 2.54 -10.67
N LEU A 50 15.37 2.12 -10.46
CA LEU A 50 15.00 1.20 -9.40
C LEU A 50 15.11 -0.24 -9.91
N GLY A 51 16.04 -1.00 -9.32
CA GLY A 51 16.13 -2.43 -9.49
C GLY A 51 15.34 -3.18 -8.43
N LEU A 52 14.51 -4.15 -8.82
CA LEU A 52 13.85 -5.06 -7.87
C LEU A 52 14.90 -6.04 -7.36
N THR A 53 15.22 -5.97 -6.07
CA THR A 53 16.23 -6.82 -5.44
C THR A 53 15.59 -8.07 -4.85
N VAL A 54 14.47 -7.92 -4.14
CA VAL A 54 13.76 -9.02 -3.48
C VAL A 54 12.28 -8.91 -3.74
N HIS A 55 11.65 -10.04 -4.06
CA HIS A 55 10.19 -10.19 -4.06
C HIS A 55 9.84 -11.51 -3.39
N LYS A 56 9.18 -11.41 -2.24
CA LYS A 56 8.75 -12.58 -1.46
C LYS A 56 7.34 -12.39 -0.94
N LYS A 57 6.54 -13.44 -1.00
CA LYS A 57 5.27 -13.56 -0.30
C LYS A 57 5.42 -14.54 0.85
N ASP A 58 4.94 -14.14 2.01
CA ASP A 58 4.95 -14.97 3.21
C ASP A 58 3.79 -14.62 4.12
N THR A 59 3.61 -15.35 5.21
CA THR A 59 2.52 -15.15 6.15
C THR A 59 3.02 -14.91 7.56
N LEU A 60 2.32 -14.03 8.27
CA LEU A 60 2.49 -13.81 9.71
C LEU A 60 1.22 -14.27 10.42
N ARG A 61 1.35 -15.23 11.32
CA ARG A 61 0.23 -15.68 12.16
C ARG A 61 0.29 -15.00 13.52
N ILE A 62 -0.82 -14.39 13.91
CA ILE A 62 -1.04 -13.75 15.20
C ILE A 62 -2.06 -14.60 15.94
N LYS A 63 -1.64 -15.23 17.04
CA LYS A 63 -2.51 -16.04 17.90
C LYS A 63 -2.32 -15.60 19.32
N ASP A 64 -3.42 -15.24 19.98
CA ASP A 64 -3.40 -14.78 21.37
C ASP A 64 -4.69 -15.14 22.09
N GLU A 65 -4.67 -15.09 23.40
CA GLU A 65 -5.79 -15.45 24.27
C GLU A 65 -6.13 -14.27 25.20
N TYR A 66 -7.41 -14.02 25.36
CA TYR A 66 -7.93 -13.02 26.28
C TYR A 66 -8.94 -13.63 27.22
N THR A 67 -8.71 -13.53 28.53
CA THR A 67 -9.64 -13.98 29.55
C THR A 67 -10.60 -12.86 29.93
N ILE A 68 -11.91 -13.13 29.86
CA ILE A 68 -12.93 -12.17 30.27
C ILE A 68 -12.84 -11.94 31.80
N ALA A 69 -12.93 -10.66 32.18
CA ALA A 69 -12.89 -10.28 33.60
C ALA A 69 -14.02 -10.94 34.41
N SER A 70 -13.72 -11.33 35.65
CA SER A 70 -14.64 -12.08 36.54
C SER A 70 -15.96 -11.35 36.86
N ASN A 71 -16.04 -10.02 36.67
CA ASN A 71 -17.26 -9.26 36.85
C ASN A 71 -18.19 -9.26 35.63
N ARG A 72 -17.85 -10.00 34.57
CA ARG A 72 -18.68 -10.19 33.37
C ARG A 72 -19.24 -11.60 33.34
N PRO A 73 -20.45 -11.80 32.80
CA PRO A 73 -21.03 -13.13 32.67
C PRO A 73 -20.28 -13.97 31.62
N ASP A 74 -20.42 -15.28 31.75
CA ASP A 74 -19.82 -16.28 30.88
C ASP A 74 -20.40 -16.23 29.47
N ILE A 75 -19.64 -16.73 28.51
CA ILE A 75 -20.03 -16.75 27.11
C ILE A 75 -20.89 -18.01 26.85
N ALA A 76 -22.16 -17.82 26.57
CA ALA A 76 -23.02 -18.89 26.09
C ALA A 76 -22.82 -19.11 24.57
N SER A 77 -22.62 -18.04 23.83
CA SER A 77 -22.41 -18.12 22.37
C SER A 77 -21.80 -16.82 21.84
N LEU A 78 -20.95 -16.91 20.83
CA LEU A 78 -20.48 -15.75 20.08
C LEU A 78 -21.53 -15.37 19.03
N ILE A 79 -22.07 -14.14 19.11
CA ILE A 79 -23.09 -13.62 18.19
C ILE A 79 -22.41 -12.96 16.98
N TRP A 80 -21.45 -12.08 17.25
CA TRP A 80 -20.72 -11.36 16.21
C TRP A 80 -19.39 -10.86 16.75
N TYR A 81 -18.38 -10.78 15.90
CA TYR A 81 -17.09 -10.20 16.24
C TYR A 81 -16.44 -9.49 15.05
N THR A 82 -15.54 -8.61 15.35
CA THR A 82 -14.59 -8.01 14.39
C THR A 82 -13.20 -8.05 14.96
N MET A 83 -12.23 -8.25 14.08
CA MET A 83 -10.81 -8.18 14.42
C MET A 83 -10.12 -7.29 13.39
N ASP A 84 -9.49 -6.22 13.87
CA ASP A 84 -8.81 -5.24 13.05
C ASP A 84 -7.34 -5.14 13.48
N VAL A 85 -6.42 -5.26 12.52
CA VAL A 85 -5.00 -5.02 12.76
C VAL A 85 -4.74 -3.53 12.65
N ARG A 86 -4.34 -2.93 13.77
CA ARG A 86 -4.07 -1.49 13.90
C ARG A 86 -2.59 -1.24 14.11
N GLY A 87 -2.11 -0.06 13.68
CA GLY A 87 -0.73 0.36 13.91
C GLY A 87 0.32 -0.60 13.37
N LEU A 88 -0.01 -1.38 12.32
CA LEU A 88 0.93 -2.31 11.71
C LEU A 88 2.14 -1.55 11.17
N ASP A 89 3.29 -1.80 11.78
CA ASP A 89 4.62 -1.33 11.39
C ASP A 89 5.44 -2.51 10.88
N LEU A 90 5.92 -2.40 9.64
CA LEU A 90 6.69 -3.43 8.95
C LEU A 90 8.07 -2.85 8.65
N LYS A 91 9.05 -3.25 9.43
CA LYS A 91 10.42 -2.72 9.34
C LYS A 91 11.37 -3.78 8.79
N PRO A 92 12.00 -3.55 7.63
CA PRO A 92 13.05 -4.43 7.14
C PRO A 92 14.29 -4.29 8.02
N GLU A 93 14.89 -5.44 8.31
CA GLU A 93 16.22 -5.58 8.89
C GLU A 93 17.01 -6.61 8.06
N GLU A 94 18.23 -6.94 8.46
CA GLU A 94 19.05 -7.89 7.70
C GLU A 94 18.40 -9.28 7.66
N ASN A 95 17.99 -9.71 6.47
CA ASN A 95 17.33 -11.00 6.17
C ASN A 95 15.98 -11.24 6.84
N VAL A 96 15.35 -10.21 7.42
CA VAL A 96 14.10 -10.36 8.14
C VAL A 96 13.24 -9.08 8.05
N VAL A 97 11.92 -9.24 8.05
CA VAL A 97 10.99 -8.14 8.24
C VAL A 97 10.35 -8.26 9.62
N LYS A 98 10.63 -7.30 10.49
CA LYS A 98 9.96 -7.20 11.79
C LYS A 98 8.59 -6.56 11.64
N ALA A 99 7.59 -7.24 12.16
CA ALA A 99 6.22 -6.78 12.22
C ALA A 99 5.84 -6.47 13.67
N ARG A 100 5.22 -5.31 13.89
CA ARG A 100 4.64 -4.92 15.17
C ARG A 100 3.29 -4.30 14.94
N GLY A 101 2.39 -4.48 15.87
CA GLY A 101 1.06 -3.91 15.76
C GLY A 101 0.19 -4.28 16.94
N GLU A 102 -1.08 -3.99 16.79
CA GLU A 102 -2.12 -4.25 17.79
C GLU A 102 -3.30 -4.92 17.09
N LEU A 103 -3.77 -6.04 17.65
CA LEU A 103 -5.00 -6.69 17.23
C LEU A 103 -6.14 -6.15 18.09
N SER A 104 -6.99 -5.31 17.52
CA SER A 104 -8.21 -4.81 18.15
C SER A 104 -9.35 -5.78 17.89
N VAL A 105 -9.95 -6.29 18.95
CA VAL A 105 -11.02 -7.28 18.91
C VAL A 105 -12.27 -6.68 19.56
N PHE A 106 -13.37 -6.70 18.84
CA PHE A 106 -14.69 -6.44 19.37
C PHE A 106 -15.53 -7.71 19.31
N VAL A 107 -16.25 -8.01 20.37
CA VAL A 107 -17.10 -9.19 20.50
C VAL A 107 -18.45 -8.82 21.04
N LEU A 108 -19.50 -9.30 20.38
CA LEU A 108 -20.88 -9.33 20.86
C LEU A 108 -21.23 -10.79 21.17
N TYR A 109 -21.62 -11.10 22.39
CA TYR A 109 -21.88 -12.47 22.82
C TYR A 109 -23.15 -12.60 23.62
N GLY A 110 -23.76 -13.78 23.55
CA GLY A 110 -24.84 -14.20 24.41
C GLY A 110 -24.30 -14.65 25.76
N ALA A 111 -24.93 -14.21 26.83
CA ALA A 111 -24.61 -14.59 28.21
C ALA A 111 -25.75 -15.40 28.80
N GLU A 112 -25.42 -16.39 29.65
CA GLU A 112 -26.41 -17.18 30.39
C GLU A 112 -26.76 -16.51 31.71
N ASP A 113 -27.94 -16.75 32.20
CA ASP A 113 -28.44 -16.40 33.56
C ASP A 113 -28.28 -14.92 33.97
N THR A 114 -28.51 -14.01 33.00
CA THR A 114 -28.43 -12.57 33.25
C THR A 114 -29.70 -11.83 32.79
N GLU A 115 -30.00 -10.69 33.43
CA GLU A 115 -31.09 -9.79 33.00
C GLU A 115 -30.81 -9.16 31.63
N ALA A 116 -29.51 -9.10 31.23
CA ALA A 116 -29.05 -8.58 29.94
C ALA A 116 -28.39 -9.71 29.12
N PRO A 117 -29.16 -10.47 28.35
CA PRO A 117 -28.67 -11.68 27.68
C PRO A 117 -27.66 -11.44 26.56
N VAL A 118 -27.51 -10.19 26.10
CA VAL A 118 -26.50 -9.80 25.08
C VAL A 118 -25.50 -8.85 25.71
N GLN A 119 -24.26 -9.25 25.67
CA GLN A 119 -23.12 -8.51 26.20
C GLN A 119 -22.12 -8.17 25.10
N TRP A 120 -21.29 -7.21 25.31
CA TRP A 120 -20.21 -6.85 24.42
C TRP A 120 -18.95 -6.48 25.17
N LEU A 121 -17.81 -6.66 24.52
CA LEU A 121 -16.51 -6.20 25.01
C LEU A 121 -15.61 -5.81 23.83
N GLU A 122 -14.69 -4.92 24.11
CA GLU A 122 -13.61 -4.54 23.18
C GLU A 122 -12.29 -4.63 23.93
N TYR A 123 -11.29 -5.22 23.30
CA TYR A 123 -9.94 -5.32 23.85
C TYR A 123 -8.92 -5.27 22.73
N SER A 124 -7.67 -5.00 23.10
CA SER A 124 -6.57 -4.92 22.18
C SER A 124 -5.42 -5.79 22.67
N LEU A 125 -4.80 -6.52 21.76
CA LEU A 125 -3.66 -7.40 22.00
C LEU A 125 -2.47 -6.90 21.18
N PRO A 126 -1.39 -6.43 21.83
CA PRO A 126 -0.17 -6.07 21.12
C PRO A 126 0.51 -7.32 20.60
N PHE A 127 0.98 -7.27 19.37
CA PHE A 127 1.75 -8.38 18.79
C PHE A 127 3.07 -7.92 18.21
N SER A 128 4.02 -8.84 18.17
CA SER A 128 5.27 -8.70 17.42
C SER A 128 5.61 -10.03 16.77
N GLY A 129 6.22 -9.98 15.61
CA GLY A 129 6.66 -11.16 14.89
C GLY A 129 7.75 -10.83 13.89
N GLU A 130 8.37 -11.86 13.36
CA GLU A 130 9.41 -11.74 12.35
C GLU A 130 9.05 -12.65 11.18
N VAL A 131 9.27 -12.13 9.96
CA VAL A 131 9.09 -12.87 8.73
C VAL A 131 10.43 -12.93 8.01
N GLU A 132 10.91 -14.12 7.75
CA GLU A 132 12.17 -14.30 7.01
C GLU A 132 12.07 -13.66 5.62
N CYS A 133 13.08 -12.89 5.27
CA CYS A 133 13.18 -12.25 3.97
C CYS A 133 14.65 -12.19 3.55
N PRO A 134 15.19 -13.27 2.96
CA PRO A 134 16.59 -13.33 2.52
C PRO A 134 16.93 -12.16 1.61
N ASP A 135 18.14 -11.63 1.76
CA ASP A 135 18.69 -10.52 0.99
C ASP A 135 17.98 -9.15 1.20
N CYS A 136 17.00 -9.05 2.10
CA CYS A 136 16.47 -7.75 2.49
C CYS A 136 17.42 -7.06 3.50
N THR A 137 17.51 -5.74 3.40
CA THR A 137 18.30 -4.88 4.30
C THR A 137 17.56 -3.58 4.58
N GLU A 138 17.99 -2.84 5.60
CA GLU A 138 17.42 -1.54 5.96
C GLU A 138 17.62 -0.45 4.86
N GLU A 139 18.62 -0.65 3.99
CA GLU A 139 18.95 0.30 2.92
C GLU A 139 18.02 0.20 1.71
N LEU A 140 17.30 -0.91 1.58
CA LEU A 140 16.38 -1.14 0.47
C LEU A 140 15.09 -0.34 0.66
N ILE A 141 14.49 0.02 -0.46
CA ILE A 141 13.21 0.72 -0.49
C ILE A 141 12.09 -0.33 -0.43
N PRO A 142 11.39 -0.45 0.73
CA PRO A 142 10.35 -1.44 0.89
C PRO A 142 9.03 -0.97 0.26
N LEU A 143 8.34 -1.90 -0.40
CA LEU A 143 6.96 -1.80 -0.81
C LEU A 143 6.25 -3.06 -0.31
N ILE A 144 5.73 -3.01 0.92
CA ILE A 144 5.11 -4.17 1.56
C ILE A 144 3.60 -3.97 1.61
N GLU A 145 2.87 -4.99 1.17
CA GLU A 145 1.41 -5.06 1.29
C GLU A 145 1.04 -6.14 2.29
N ALA A 146 0.17 -5.77 3.22
CA ALA A 146 -0.37 -6.70 4.20
C ALA A 146 -1.88 -6.84 3.99
N SER A 147 -2.35 -8.08 3.92
CA SER A 147 -3.77 -8.39 3.83
C SER A 147 -4.15 -9.51 4.80
N VAL A 148 -5.37 -9.44 5.33
CA VAL A 148 -5.89 -10.50 6.19
C VAL A 148 -6.34 -11.66 5.32
N MET A 149 -5.66 -12.80 5.44
CA MET A 149 -5.97 -14.03 4.73
C MET A 149 -7.02 -14.87 5.46
N HIS A 150 -6.89 -14.94 6.78
CA HIS A 150 -7.79 -15.69 7.65
C HIS A 150 -7.93 -15.00 9.00
N GLN A 151 -9.12 -15.11 9.59
CA GLN A 151 -9.36 -14.69 10.96
C GLN A 151 -10.44 -15.57 11.60
N SER A 152 -10.22 -15.99 12.84
CA SER A 152 -11.21 -16.70 13.65
C SER A 152 -11.10 -16.30 15.12
N LEU A 153 -12.24 -16.31 15.79
CA LEU A 153 -12.37 -16.11 17.22
C LEU A 153 -13.17 -17.27 17.81
N GLU A 154 -12.64 -17.89 18.83
CA GLU A 154 -13.27 -19.02 19.51
C GLU A 154 -13.37 -18.74 21.01
N ALA A 155 -14.48 -19.12 21.63
CA ALA A 155 -14.61 -19.19 23.07
C ALA A 155 -14.12 -20.56 23.55
N LYS A 156 -13.43 -20.59 24.68
CA LYS A 156 -12.94 -21.81 25.34
C LYS A 156 -13.17 -21.75 26.84
N PRO A 157 -13.35 -22.93 27.46
CA PRO A 157 -13.45 -23.01 28.91
C PRO A 157 -12.12 -22.62 29.57
N ASP A 158 -12.24 -21.99 30.72
CA ASP A 158 -11.12 -21.76 31.64
C ASP A 158 -10.86 -23.00 32.53
N VAL A 159 -10.05 -22.82 33.58
CA VAL A 159 -9.69 -23.91 34.51
C VAL A 159 -10.88 -24.43 35.35
N ASP A 160 -11.91 -23.60 35.52
CA ASP A 160 -13.13 -23.93 36.26
C ASP A 160 -14.21 -24.53 35.34
N GLY A 161 -13.96 -24.57 34.03
CA GLY A 161 -14.87 -25.12 33.02
C GLY A 161 -15.86 -24.10 32.47
N GLU A 162 -15.72 -22.80 32.80
CA GLU A 162 -16.56 -21.71 32.35
C GLU A 162 -16.02 -21.14 31.02
N GLU A 163 -16.89 -20.88 30.04
CA GLU A 163 -16.52 -20.31 28.74
C GLU A 163 -16.11 -18.84 28.86
N ARG A 164 -14.84 -18.60 29.19
CA ARG A 164 -14.29 -17.27 29.53
C ARG A 164 -13.04 -16.88 28.77
N ILE A 165 -12.45 -17.80 28.01
CA ILE A 165 -11.24 -17.54 27.23
C ILE A 165 -11.61 -17.31 25.78
N LEU A 166 -11.25 -16.14 25.24
CA LEU A 166 -11.37 -15.81 23.83
C LEU A 166 -10.02 -16.05 23.15
N VAL A 167 -9.98 -16.97 22.20
CA VAL A 167 -8.78 -17.28 21.41
C VAL A 167 -8.90 -16.62 20.05
N SER A 168 -8.03 -15.66 19.78
CA SER A 168 -7.92 -14.94 18.50
C SER A 168 -6.87 -15.61 17.63
N ASP A 169 -7.17 -15.88 16.36
CA ASP A 169 -6.23 -16.41 15.37
C ASP A 169 -6.39 -15.64 14.07
N VAL A 170 -5.35 -14.89 13.70
CA VAL A 170 -5.30 -14.06 12.49
C VAL A 170 -4.06 -14.39 11.69
N VAL A 171 -4.25 -14.62 10.39
CA VAL A 171 -3.16 -14.84 9.44
C VAL A 171 -3.11 -13.65 8.49
N LEU A 172 -1.98 -12.95 8.48
CA LEU A 172 -1.67 -11.88 7.53
C LEU A 172 -0.82 -12.45 6.41
N GLU A 173 -1.19 -12.20 5.17
CA GLU A 173 -0.32 -12.36 4.01
C GLU A 173 0.47 -11.06 3.82
N LEU A 174 1.78 -11.18 3.64
CA LEU A 174 2.70 -10.09 3.35
C LEU A 174 3.27 -10.29 1.94
N ASP A 175 2.98 -9.37 1.03
CA ASP A 175 3.64 -9.28 -0.29
C ASP A 175 4.74 -8.23 -0.19
N MET A 176 5.99 -8.69 -0.17
CA MET A 176 7.18 -7.91 0.14
C MET A 176 8.03 -7.71 -1.09
N LYS A 177 8.10 -6.48 -1.59
CA LYS A 177 8.99 -6.06 -2.68
C LYS A 177 10.00 -5.07 -2.13
N PHE A 178 11.28 -5.29 -2.45
CA PHE A 178 12.36 -4.40 -2.06
C PHE A 178 13.14 -3.96 -3.29
N PHE A 179 13.32 -2.67 -3.40
CA PHE A 179 14.00 -2.05 -4.51
C PHE A 179 15.31 -1.42 -4.05
N ARG A 180 16.29 -1.39 -4.95
CA ARG A 180 17.53 -0.63 -4.80
C ARG A 180 17.59 0.44 -5.87
N GLU A 181 18.01 1.63 -5.50
CA GLU A 181 18.36 2.65 -6.46
C GLU A 181 19.76 2.37 -6.99
N GLU A 182 19.87 2.12 -8.28
CA GLU A 182 21.12 1.74 -8.97
C GLU A 182 21.52 2.84 -9.93
N GLU A 183 22.84 3.04 -10.05
CA GLU A 183 23.43 4.04 -10.97
C GLU A 183 24.51 3.37 -11.80
N TYR A 184 24.38 3.46 -13.12
CA TYR A 184 25.36 2.93 -14.07
C TYR A 184 25.67 3.91 -15.18
N ASP A 185 26.93 3.90 -15.62
CA ASP A 185 27.38 4.61 -16.81
C ASP A 185 27.18 3.72 -18.03
N LEU A 186 26.07 3.90 -18.74
CA LEU A 186 25.72 3.13 -19.92
C LEU A 186 26.42 3.67 -21.16
N ILE A 187 26.97 2.78 -21.98
CA ILE A 187 27.49 3.12 -23.31
C ILE A 187 26.29 3.44 -24.21
N THR A 188 26.24 4.67 -24.71
CA THR A 188 25.17 5.16 -25.58
C THR A 188 25.60 5.33 -27.02
N ASP A 189 26.91 5.34 -27.28
CA ASP A 189 27.47 5.42 -28.62
C ASP A 189 28.91 4.92 -28.64
N VAL A 190 29.35 4.53 -29.83
CA VAL A 190 30.66 3.92 -30.06
C VAL A 190 31.28 4.52 -31.34
N TYR A 191 32.56 4.91 -31.29
CA TYR A 191 33.28 5.51 -32.40
C TYR A 191 34.70 4.94 -32.54
N THR A 192 35.14 4.75 -33.76
CA THR A 192 36.53 4.49 -34.10
C THR A 192 36.89 5.17 -35.41
N PRO A 193 38.12 5.71 -35.58
CA PRO A 193 38.53 6.37 -36.82
C PRO A 193 38.82 5.39 -37.96
N ILE A 194 38.92 4.08 -37.71
CA ILE A 194 39.32 3.07 -38.70
C ILE A 194 38.16 2.29 -39.30
N ARG A 195 36.98 2.31 -38.69
CA ARG A 195 35.77 1.60 -39.13
C ARG A 195 34.52 2.43 -38.81
N GLU A 196 33.45 2.18 -39.55
CA GLU A 196 32.13 2.72 -39.20
C GLU A 196 31.48 1.79 -38.19
N CYS A 197 31.15 2.30 -37.00
CA CYS A 197 30.44 1.58 -35.97
C CYS A 197 28.96 1.96 -36.03
N VAL A 198 28.10 0.96 -36.20
CA VAL A 198 26.64 1.13 -36.19
C VAL A 198 26.08 0.42 -34.94
N PRO A 199 25.70 1.17 -33.90
CA PRO A 199 25.08 0.56 -32.72
C PRO A 199 23.67 0.07 -33.04
N GLU A 200 23.41 -1.19 -32.74
CA GLU A 200 22.10 -1.83 -32.81
C GLU A 200 21.60 -2.08 -31.37
N GLY A 201 20.34 -1.82 -31.13
CA GLY A 201 19.78 -1.98 -29.79
C GLY A 201 18.29 -1.70 -29.75
N LYS A 202 17.77 -1.61 -28.54
CA LYS A 202 16.36 -1.37 -28.29
C LYS A 202 16.13 -0.20 -27.32
N ASN A 203 14.97 0.40 -27.41
CA ASN A 203 14.52 1.36 -26.41
C ASN A 203 13.86 0.62 -25.25
N GLU A 204 14.41 0.79 -24.07
CA GLU A 204 13.84 0.32 -22.81
C GLU A 204 13.36 1.50 -21.98
N VAL A 205 12.42 1.23 -21.08
CA VAL A 205 11.91 2.24 -20.15
C VAL A 205 12.38 1.88 -18.76
N LEU A 206 13.28 2.68 -18.21
CA LEU A 206 13.77 2.53 -16.84
C LEU A 206 12.95 3.39 -15.89
N GLU A 207 12.62 2.85 -14.73
CA GLU A 207 11.90 3.56 -13.69
C GLU A 207 12.87 4.11 -12.66
N ARG A 208 12.88 5.43 -12.47
CA ARG A 208 13.69 6.12 -11.47
C ARG A 208 12.82 6.62 -10.33
N LEU A 209 13.27 6.39 -9.10
CA LEU A 209 12.57 6.93 -7.93
C LEU A 209 12.51 8.46 -8.00
N LEU A 210 11.32 9.02 -7.89
CA LEU A 210 11.11 10.45 -7.67
C LEU A 210 10.98 10.75 -6.19
N VAL A 211 10.07 10.05 -5.55
CA VAL A 211 9.80 10.25 -4.13
C VAL A 211 9.06 9.04 -3.54
N ARG A 212 9.38 8.73 -2.30
CA ARG A 212 8.54 7.97 -1.40
C ARG A 212 8.16 8.89 -0.26
N ASN A 213 6.87 9.14 -0.08
CA ASN A 213 6.39 10.07 0.94
C ASN A 213 5.20 9.47 1.68
N PHE A 214 5.10 9.83 2.95
CA PHE A 214 4.02 9.44 3.83
C PHE A 214 3.36 10.69 4.41
N SER A 215 2.04 10.78 4.32
CA SER A 215 1.27 11.90 4.83
C SER A 215 0.06 11.45 5.63
N ARG A 216 -0.39 12.25 6.59
CA ARG A 216 -1.56 12.00 7.42
C ARG A 216 -2.64 13.04 7.20
N CYS A 217 -3.82 12.59 6.83
CA CYS A 217 -5.01 13.41 6.76
C CYS A 217 -5.83 13.20 8.04
N ARG A 218 -6.02 14.26 8.82
CA ARG A 218 -6.89 14.26 10.01
C ARG A 218 -8.25 14.76 9.63
N ILE A 219 -9.27 14.02 10.02
CA ILE A 219 -10.66 14.26 9.70
C ILE A 219 -11.41 14.36 11.02
N SER A 220 -12.26 15.37 11.15
CA SER A 220 -13.20 15.51 12.25
C SER A 220 -14.55 15.88 11.67
N ASP A 221 -15.60 15.14 12.04
CA ASP A 221 -16.96 15.38 11.57
C ASP A 221 -17.98 15.01 12.67
N ARG A 222 -19.22 15.48 12.51
CA ARG A 222 -20.34 15.16 13.39
C ARG A 222 -21.46 14.52 12.61
N ILE A 223 -21.94 13.41 13.12
CA ILE A 223 -23.01 12.63 12.50
C ILE A 223 -24.22 12.65 13.41
N GLN A 224 -25.37 13.00 12.86
CA GLN A 224 -26.61 13.00 13.60
C GLN A 224 -27.34 11.67 13.46
N VAL A 225 -27.68 11.06 14.59
CA VAL A 225 -28.55 9.89 14.62
C VAL A 225 -29.99 10.33 14.43
N LYS A 226 -30.72 9.63 13.57
CA LYS A 226 -32.12 9.99 13.25
C LYS A 226 -32.97 9.87 14.50
N GLU A 227 -33.77 10.90 14.81
CA GLU A 227 -34.68 10.94 15.94
C GLU A 227 -35.68 9.77 16.00
N THR A 228 -36.04 9.20 14.83
CA THR A 228 -36.93 8.04 14.73
C THR A 228 -36.36 6.75 15.35
N GLN A 229 -35.06 6.71 15.64
CA GLN A 229 -34.40 5.55 16.24
C GLN A 229 -34.31 5.63 17.78
N GLY A 230 -34.79 6.73 18.39
CA GLY A 230 -34.70 6.96 19.83
C GLY A 230 -33.39 7.63 20.26
N LYS A 231 -33.24 7.85 21.57
CA LYS A 231 -32.04 8.46 22.14
C LYS A 231 -30.92 7.44 22.26
N VAL A 232 -29.74 7.77 21.75
CA VAL A 232 -28.54 6.96 21.93
C VAL A 232 -28.11 7.00 23.38
N LEU A 233 -27.98 5.83 24.01
CA LEU A 233 -27.54 5.70 25.40
C LEU A 233 -26.03 5.46 25.46
N GLN A 234 -25.50 4.63 24.56
CA GLN A 234 -24.10 4.23 24.55
C GLN A 234 -23.63 3.83 23.16
N LEU A 235 -22.39 4.20 22.82
CA LEU A 235 -21.69 3.65 21.65
C LEU A 235 -21.00 2.36 22.08
N CYS A 236 -21.21 1.28 21.34
CA CYS A 236 -20.61 -0.02 21.61
C CYS A 236 -19.35 -0.25 20.79
N HIS A 237 -19.40 0.08 19.49
CA HIS A 237 -18.31 -0.15 18.57
C HIS A 237 -18.33 0.80 17.38
N SER A 238 -17.14 1.12 16.86
CA SER A 238 -17.01 1.87 15.62
C SER A 238 -15.93 1.22 14.74
N GLN A 239 -16.31 0.93 13.51
CA GLN A 239 -15.41 0.39 12.49
C GLN A 239 -15.37 1.31 11.28
N GLY A 240 -14.20 1.46 10.66
CA GLY A 240 -14.01 2.30 9.47
C GLY A 240 -13.16 1.63 8.40
N LYS A 241 -13.45 2.00 7.16
CA LYS A 241 -12.61 1.64 5.99
C LYS A 241 -12.40 2.87 5.14
N VAL A 242 -11.17 3.05 4.67
CA VAL A 242 -10.84 4.12 3.70
C VAL A 242 -11.05 3.60 2.30
N LYS A 243 -11.67 4.42 1.46
CA LYS A 243 -11.79 4.20 0.03
C LYS A 243 -11.31 5.45 -0.70
N ILE A 244 -10.32 5.29 -1.57
CA ILE A 244 -9.93 6.33 -2.52
C ILE A 244 -10.88 6.26 -3.71
N ASP A 245 -11.51 7.38 -4.04
CA ASP A 245 -12.40 7.50 -5.17
C ASP A 245 -11.67 8.04 -6.41
N LYS A 246 -10.73 8.97 -6.20
CA LYS A 246 -9.98 9.60 -7.29
C LYS A 246 -8.60 10.06 -6.83
N THR A 247 -7.62 9.89 -7.71
CA THR A 247 -6.30 10.50 -7.58
C THR A 247 -5.98 11.32 -8.82
N ARG A 248 -5.18 12.37 -8.66
CA ARG A 248 -4.72 13.23 -9.77
C ARG A 248 -3.37 13.83 -9.42
N ILE A 249 -2.50 13.94 -10.42
CA ILE A 249 -1.26 14.68 -10.29
C ILE A 249 -1.60 16.17 -10.31
N VAL A 250 -1.06 16.88 -9.32
CA VAL A 250 -1.14 18.33 -9.17
C VAL A 250 0.27 18.90 -9.11
N GLU A 251 0.41 20.21 -9.01
CA GLU A 251 1.73 20.84 -8.87
C GLU A 251 2.43 20.34 -7.59
N ASN A 252 3.61 19.71 -7.78
CA ASN A 252 4.44 19.14 -6.71
C ASN A 252 3.76 18.10 -5.82
N GLY A 253 2.74 17.38 -6.31
CA GLY A 253 2.10 16.35 -5.50
C GLY A 253 1.04 15.52 -6.20
N VAL A 254 0.46 14.62 -5.43
CA VAL A 254 -0.70 13.82 -5.82
C VAL A 254 -1.86 14.15 -4.89
N GLN A 255 -2.93 14.67 -5.46
CA GLN A 255 -4.19 14.90 -4.75
C GLN A 255 -4.97 13.60 -4.69
N ALA A 256 -5.38 13.22 -3.47
CA ALA A 256 -6.25 12.08 -3.20
C ALA A 256 -7.59 12.58 -2.67
N ASP A 257 -8.65 12.20 -3.34
CA ASP A 257 -10.03 12.43 -2.91
C ASP A 257 -10.66 11.06 -2.57
N GLY A 258 -11.31 10.95 -1.43
CA GLY A 258 -11.87 9.68 -0.99
C GLY A 258 -12.87 9.84 0.16
N VAL A 259 -13.29 8.71 0.69
CA VAL A 259 -14.24 8.64 1.80
C VAL A 259 -13.77 7.68 2.89
N VAL A 260 -14.02 8.03 4.14
CA VAL A 260 -13.99 7.10 5.25
C VAL A 260 -15.40 6.55 5.43
N MET A 261 -15.59 5.26 5.14
CA MET A 261 -16.86 4.55 5.36
C MET A 261 -16.88 4.04 6.79
N LEU A 262 -17.89 4.41 7.53
CA LEU A 262 -18.06 4.12 8.94
C LEU A 262 -19.26 3.20 9.18
N LYS A 263 -19.09 2.30 10.14
CA LYS A 263 -20.18 1.54 10.77
C LYS A 263 -20.09 1.73 12.27
N ILE A 264 -21.19 2.16 12.88
CA ILE A 264 -21.25 2.43 14.31
C ILE A 264 -22.36 1.56 14.88
N LEU A 265 -22.03 0.79 15.92
CA LEU A 265 -22.98 0.04 16.74
C LEU A 265 -23.24 0.82 18.02
N TYR A 266 -24.52 1.00 18.39
CA TYR A 266 -24.92 1.75 19.57
C TYR A 266 -26.18 1.16 20.21
N ILE A 267 -26.40 1.51 21.47
CA ILE A 267 -27.56 1.10 22.27
C ILE A 267 -28.49 2.29 22.40
N ILE A 268 -29.82 2.02 22.32
CA ILE A 268 -30.90 2.94 22.61
C ILE A 268 -31.73 2.45 23.79
N GLY A 269 -32.60 3.29 24.34
CA GLY A 269 -33.52 2.95 25.44
C GLY A 269 -34.73 2.14 24.98
N ASN A 270 -34.51 1.02 24.31
CA ASN A 270 -35.57 0.07 23.92
C ASN A 270 -35.16 -1.33 24.40
N ASP A 271 -35.91 -1.83 25.41
CA ASP A 271 -35.56 -3.12 26.04
C ASP A 271 -35.78 -4.32 25.13
N ASP A 272 -36.67 -4.24 24.14
CA ASP A 272 -36.96 -5.33 23.22
C ASP A 272 -35.86 -5.43 22.12
N MET A 273 -35.32 -4.30 21.68
CA MET A 273 -34.27 -4.21 20.63
C MET A 273 -33.30 -3.09 20.98
N PRO A 274 -32.34 -3.34 21.88
CA PRO A 274 -31.46 -2.27 22.34
C PRO A 274 -30.35 -1.90 21.33
N PHE A 275 -29.91 -2.83 20.47
CA PHE A 275 -28.78 -2.65 19.56
C PHE A 275 -29.22 -2.12 18.20
N TYR A 276 -28.60 -1.03 17.78
CA TYR A 276 -28.78 -0.42 16.47
C TYR A 276 -27.43 -0.15 15.81
N SER A 277 -27.44 -0.16 14.49
CA SER A 277 -26.27 0.22 13.70
C SER A 277 -26.59 1.32 12.72
N MET A 278 -25.61 2.18 12.46
CA MET A 278 -25.67 3.16 11.40
C MET A 278 -24.44 3.10 10.52
N GLU A 279 -24.62 3.48 9.26
CA GLU A 279 -23.53 3.67 8.31
C GLU A 279 -23.40 5.15 7.97
N ALA A 280 -22.18 5.64 7.85
CA ALA A 280 -21.88 7.00 7.44
C ALA A 280 -20.66 7.03 6.52
N MET A 281 -20.56 8.09 5.72
CA MET A 281 -19.43 8.34 4.84
C MET A 281 -18.92 9.76 5.09
N ILE A 282 -17.66 9.88 5.44
CA ILE A 282 -17.00 11.16 5.66
C ILE A 282 -16.02 11.40 4.52
N PRO A 283 -16.26 12.40 3.64
CA PRO A 283 -15.35 12.70 2.56
C PRO A 283 -14.06 13.34 3.08
N PHE A 284 -12.96 13.09 2.40
CA PHE A 284 -11.71 13.77 2.62
C PHE A 284 -11.02 14.08 1.29
N SER A 285 -10.17 15.10 1.33
CA SER A 285 -9.35 15.53 0.23
C SER A 285 -7.99 15.94 0.78
N HIS A 286 -6.92 15.30 0.29
CA HIS A 286 -5.58 15.51 0.82
C HIS A 286 -4.53 15.44 -0.28
N MET A 287 -3.53 16.31 -0.23
CA MET A 287 -2.40 16.31 -1.14
C MET A 287 -1.18 15.68 -0.48
N VAL A 288 -0.61 14.68 -1.12
CA VAL A 288 0.69 14.10 -0.74
C VAL A 288 1.77 14.74 -1.60
N GLU A 289 2.75 15.36 -0.96
CA GLU A 289 3.85 16.02 -1.68
C GLU A 289 4.68 15.03 -2.49
N ALA A 290 4.97 15.43 -3.74
CA ALA A 290 5.83 14.69 -4.65
C ALA A 290 6.55 15.66 -5.58
N ARG A 291 7.70 16.17 -5.12
CA ARG A 291 8.49 17.12 -5.90
C ARG A 291 9.00 16.48 -7.19
N GLY A 292 8.86 17.19 -8.29
CA GLY A 292 9.32 16.74 -9.60
C GLY A 292 8.41 15.75 -10.29
N ILE A 293 7.24 15.44 -9.74
CA ILE A 293 6.22 14.61 -10.41
C ILE A 293 5.67 15.34 -11.64
N ARG A 294 5.47 14.60 -12.73
CA ARG A 294 4.94 15.08 -14.00
C ARG A 294 3.71 14.25 -14.39
N GLN A 295 2.94 14.70 -15.37
CA GLN A 295 1.75 14.01 -15.85
C GLN A 295 2.03 12.63 -16.45
N ASP A 296 3.26 12.40 -16.90
CA ASP A 296 3.77 11.12 -17.43
C ASP A 296 4.41 10.22 -16.38
N SER A 297 4.53 10.68 -15.14
CA SER A 297 5.06 9.90 -14.02
C SER A 297 4.07 8.83 -13.58
N CYS A 298 4.58 7.67 -13.19
CA CYS A 298 3.80 6.62 -12.55
C CYS A 298 3.85 6.79 -11.04
N TYR A 299 2.75 6.45 -10.38
CA TYR A 299 2.70 6.46 -8.92
C TYR A 299 1.75 5.40 -8.39
N GLN A 300 2.07 4.94 -7.19
CA GLN A 300 1.21 4.10 -6.37
C GLN A 300 0.87 4.86 -5.09
N LEU A 301 -0.43 4.99 -4.81
CA LEU A 301 -0.93 5.62 -3.59
C LEU A 301 -1.73 4.60 -2.80
N LYS A 302 -1.31 4.36 -1.56
CA LYS A 302 -2.00 3.51 -0.60
C LYS A 302 -2.62 4.36 0.48
N ALA A 303 -3.84 4.03 0.89
CA ALA A 303 -4.53 4.68 1.98
C ALA A 303 -4.91 3.67 3.06
N LYS A 304 -4.64 4.01 4.31
CA LYS A 304 -4.93 3.19 5.48
C LYS A 304 -5.59 4.02 6.56
N LEU A 305 -6.61 3.46 7.21
CA LEU A 305 -7.15 4.07 8.43
C LEU A 305 -6.23 3.74 9.59
N GLU A 306 -5.56 4.76 10.13
CA GLU A 306 -4.63 4.58 11.26
C GLU A 306 -5.34 4.68 12.60
N GLN A 307 -6.26 5.64 12.71
CA GLN A 307 -7.01 5.89 13.94
C GLN A 307 -8.46 6.20 13.60
N LEU A 308 -9.35 5.72 14.44
CA LEU A 308 -10.77 6.02 14.42
C LEU A 308 -11.25 6.14 15.88
N SER A 309 -11.92 7.21 16.20
CA SER A 309 -12.65 7.36 17.45
C SER A 309 -14.03 7.93 17.19
N ALA A 310 -15.02 7.40 17.88
CA ALA A 310 -16.39 7.89 17.92
C ALA A 310 -16.77 8.18 19.37
N ALA A 311 -17.30 9.35 19.63
CA ALA A 311 -17.74 9.77 20.96
C ALA A 311 -19.12 10.41 20.89
N MET A 312 -19.91 10.23 21.94
CA MET A 312 -21.17 10.95 22.08
C MET A 312 -20.89 12.44 22.28
N ALA A 313 -21.55 13.27 21.48
CA ALA A 313 -21.65 14.70 21.66
C ALA A 313 -23.04 15.08 22.26
N ASP A 314 -23.34 16.35 22.31
CA ASP A 314 -24.63 16.82 22.83
C ASP A 314 -25.81 16.37 21.95
N GLY A 315 -26.89 15.93 22.58
CA GLY A 315 -28.06 15.43 21.86
C GLY A 315 -27.88 14.05 21.30
N ASN A 316 -28.30 13.80 20.05
CA ASN A 316 -28.11 12.56 19.29
C ASN A 316 -26.97 12.68 18.27
N GLU A 317 -25.95 13.48 18.58
CA GLU A 317 -24.78 13.65 17.71
C GLU A 317 -23.66 12.74 18.17
N ILE A 318 -22.93 12.20 17.16
CA ILE A 318 -21.72 11.42 17.36
C ILE A 318 -20.57 12.19 16.70
N GLU A 319 -19.60 12.60 17.50
CA GLU A 319 -18.35 13.17 17.01
C GLU A 319 -17.42 12.06 16.54
N ILE A 320 -16.95 12.17 15.31
CA ILE A 320 -16.01 11.23 14.69
C ILE A 320 -14.67 11.93 14.49
N ARG A 321 -13.62 11.28 14.89
CA ARG A 321 -12.25 11.67 14.56
C ARG A 321 -11.53 10.51 13.91
N ALA A 322 -10.97 10.75 12.73
CA ALA A 322 -10.25 9.74 11.97
C ALA A 322 -8.89 10.28 11.49
N THR A 323 -7.90 9.43 11.43
CA THR A 323 -6.61 9.72 10.81
C THR A 323 -6.38 8.72 9.68
N VAL A 324 -6.27 9.25 8.47
CA VAL A 324 -5.95 8.48 7.26
C VAL A 324 -4.48 8.66 6.94
N GLY A 325 -3.72 7.58 6.96
CA GLY A 325 -2.36 7.53 6.46
C GLY A 325 -2.36 7.31 4.94
N LEU A 326 -1.58 8.11 4.23
CA LEU A 326 -1.42 8.07 2.78
C LEU A 326 0.05 7.83 2.46
N GLU A 327 0.38 6.71 1.86
CA GLU A 327 1.72 6.36 1.40
C GLU A 327 1.79 6.48 -0.12
N LEU A 328 2.72 7.30 -0.61
CA LEU A 328 2.94 7.56 -2.02
C LEU A 328 4.33 7.06 -2.41
N LEU A 329 4.40 6.23 -3.43
CA LEU A 329 5.61 5.91 -4.18
C LEU A 329 5.43 6.46 -5.60
N ALA A 330 6.30 7.36 -6.04
CA ALA A 330 6.27 7.93 -7.38
C ALA A 330 7.59 7.68 -8.11
N VAL A 331 7.49 7.30 -9.38
CA VAL A 331 8.62 7.01 -10.26
C VAL A 331 8.50 7.78 -11.57
N ALA A 332 9.62 8.26 -12.08
CA ALA A 332 9.75 8.77 -13.44
C ALA A 332 10.09 7.60 -14.38
N ARG A 333 9.47 7.59 -15.55
CA ARG A 333 9.74 6.63 -16.62
C ARG A 333 10.64 7.31 -17.66
N GLU A 334 11.87 6.84 -17.77
CA GLU A 334 12.86 7.42 -18.67
C GLU A 334 13.18 6.43 -19.79
N PRO A 335 12.92 6.77 -21.08
CA PRO A 335 13.32 5.95 -22.19
C PRO A 335 14.84 6.00 -22.34
N VAL A 336 15.48 4.85 -22.44
CA VAL A 336 16.92 4.70 -22.61
C VAL A 336 17.18 3.75 -23.79
N PHE A 337 18.02 4.19 -24.72
CA PHE A 337 18.46 3.31 -25.79
C PHE A 337 19.58 2.40 -25.26
N ILE A 338 19.37 1.10 -25.30
CA ILE A 338 20.31 0.08 -24.83
C ILE A 338 20.93 -0.58 -26.03
N ILE A 339 22.26 -0.42 -26.17
CA ILE A 339 23.04 -1.07 -27.24
C ILE A 339 23.18 -2.54 -26.88
N GLU A 340 22.73 -3.42 -27.76
CA GLU A 340 22.86 -4.86 -27.62
C GLU A 340 24.04 -5.39 -28.44
N LYS A 341 24.33 -4.72 -29.57
CA LYS A 341 25.39 -5.11 -30.51
C LYS A 341 25.92 -3.88 -31.25
N VAL A 342 27.17 -3.90 -31.63
CA VAL A 342 27.78 -2.95 -32.55
C VAL A 342 28.19 -3.66 -33.82
N GLU A 343 27.63 -3.25 -34.96
CA GLU A 343 28.03 -3.74 -36.27
C GLU A 343 29.19 -2.87 -36.79
N GLU A 344 30.30 -3.51 -37.15
CA GLU A 344 31.44 -2.84 -37.75
C GLU A 344 31.38 -2.94 -39.28
N LYS A 345 31.48 -1.79 -39.96
CA LYS A 345 31.53 -1.70 -41.42
C LYS A 345 32.84 -1.05 -41.85
N PRO A 346 33.41 -1.45 -43.01
CA PRO A 346 34.55 -0.76 -43.57
C PRO A 346 34.15 0.68 -43.90
N LEU A 347 35.07 1.63 -43.67
CA LEU A 347 34.85 3.03 -44.06
C LEU A 347 34.62 3.16 -45.55
N ASP A 348 33.63 4.00 -45.91
CA ASP A 348 33.40 4.34 -47.32
C ASP A 348 34.49 5.32 -47.80
N MET A 349 35.55 4.71 -48.37
CA MET A 349 36.70 5.45 -48.90
C MET A 349 36.34 6.44 -50.01
N LYS A 350 35.28 6.19 -50.77
CA LYS A 350 34.79 7.13 -51.80
C LYS A 350 34.21 8.38 -51.19
N LYS A 351 33.45 8.24 -50.14
CA LYS A 351 32.86 9.32 -49.39
C LYS A 351 33.94 10.15 -48.68
N LEU A 352 34.92 9.49 -48.07
CA LEU A 352 36.05 10.12 -47.41
C LEU A 352 36.91 10.93 -48.38
N GLN A 353 37.21 10.40 -49.56
CA GLN A 353 37.98 11.11 -50.62
C GLN A 353 37.22 12.26 -51.23
N ALA A 354 35.89 12.26 -51.18
CA ALA A 354 35.07 13.38 -51.66
C ALA A 354 34.90 14.51 -50.62
N MET A 355 35.34 14.28 -49.36
CA MET A 355 35.29 15.33 -48.32
C MET A 355 36.37 16.36 -48.53
N PRO A 356 36.12 17.64 -48.23
CA PRO A 356 37.17 18.69 -48.28
C PRO A 356 38.23 18.39 -47.22
N GLY A 357 39.52 18.66 -47.56
CA GLY A 357 40.66 18.40 -46.68
C GLY A 357 40.67 19.24 -45.38
N ILE A 358 39.84 20.31 -45.33
CA ILE A 358 39.60 21.14 -44.13
C ILE A 358 38.11 21.40 -44.04
N LEU A 359 37.51 21.02 -42.92
CA LEU A 359 36.12 21.33 -42.58
C LEU A 359 36.10 22.29 -41.38
N VAL A 360 35.40 23.39 -41.52
CA VAL A 360 35.20 24.36 -40.42
C VAL A 360 33.78 24.29 -39.96
N TYR A 361 33.60 23.96 -38.68
CA TYR A 361 32.32 23.93 -38.04
C TYR A 361 32.18 25.07 -37.03
N MET A 362 31.09 25.80 -37.10
CA MET A 362 30.77 26.86 -36.14
C MET A 362 29.96 26.28 -34.99
N VAL A 363 30.58 26.11 -33.83
CA VAL A 363 29.96 25.53 -32.63
C VAL A 363 28.79 26.40 -32.16
N LYS A 364 27.67 25.78 -31.91
CA LYS A 364 26.45 26.41 -31.37
C LYS A 364 26.23 25.99 -29.91
N PRO A 365 25.49 26.81 -29.12
CA PRO A 365 25.10 26.40 -27.77
C PRO A 365 24.34 25.05 -27.80
N GLY A 366 24.84 24.09 -27.04
CA GLY A 366 24.26 22.74 -26.96
C GLY A 366 24.98 21.66 -27.81
N ASP A 367 25.93 22.05 -28.66
CA ASP A 367 26.76 21.13 -29.41
C ASP A 367 27.75 20.40 -28.48
N GLU A 368 27.87 19.09 -28.61
CA GLU A 368 28.93 18.30 -27.96
C GLU A 368 30.03 17.94 -28.95
N LEU A 369 31.28 17.90 -28.49
CA LEU A 369 32.42 17.54 -29.32
C LEU A 369 32.27 16.16 -29.94
N TRP A 370 31.58 15.22 -29.25
CA TRP A 370 31.28 13.89 -29.75
C TRP A 370 30.46 13.96 -31.04
N ASP A 371 29.36 14.74 -31.03
CA ASP A 371 28.45 14.84 -32.18
C ASP A 371 29.07 15.57 -33.37
N ILE A 372 30.05 16.46 -33.09
CA ILE A 372 30.82 17.16 -34.14
C ILE A 372 31.87 16.26 -34.77
N ALA A 373 32.49 15.37 -33.96
CA ALA A 373 33.60 14.49 -34.41
C ALA A 373 33.12 13.20 -35.10
N ARG A 374 31.90 12.83 -34.87
CA ARG A 374 31.25 11.67 -35.48
C ARG A 374 30.66 12.01 -36.86
#